data_2f6ec9870102afe71ceab73fb3848f66
#
_entry.id   2f6ec9870102afe71ceab73fb3848f66
#
_cell.length_a   1.000
_cell.length_b   1.000
_cell.length_c   1.000
_cell.angle_alpha   90.00
_cell.angle_beta   90.00
_cell.angle_gamma   90.00
#
_symmetry.space_group_name_H-M   'P 1'
#
loop_
_entity.id
_entity.type
_entity.pdbx_description
1 polymer ?
#
loop_
_entity_poly.entity_id
_entity_poly.type
_entity_poly.pdbx_seq_one_letter_code
_entity_poly.pdbx_strand_id
1 'polypeptide(L)'
;MSKLQAGYGPEYWDKYGVYRTPVGFNLTLLVLLRPFFLWLVSALTWRPDLDLMSLFFHSKQHFFVAVMIASLALIPTVLFSLRRPTSSPKLASFWRHMRWPLLLAACLDLTWLGMQIVQAQYQFSFYLAIQAVLVSWVILYLLKSRYLTCFFGDWPEPENN
;
A
#
# COMPACT_ATOMS: atom_id res chain seq x y z
N MET A 1 23.79 10.34 -5.28
CA MET A 1 24.49 9.16 -4.75
C MET A 1 24.52 8.11 -5.83
N SER A 2 25.69 7.56 -6.18
CA SER A 2 25.73 6.49 -7.18
C SER A 2 25.03 5.24 -6.63
N LYS A 3 24.33 4.48 -7.50
CA LYS A 3 23.59 3.26 -7.14
C LYS A 3 24.47 2.23 -6.41
N LEU A 4 25.76 2.22 -6.72
CA LEU A 4 26.77 1.36 -6.10
C LEU A 4 27.05 1.69 -4.61
N GLN A 5 26.80 2.94 -4.18
CA GLN A 5 26.98 3.34 -2.78
C GLN A 5 25.82 2.94 -1.88
N ALA A 6 24.69 2.53 -2.44
CA ALA A 6 23.52 2.10 -1.67
C ALA A 6 23.63 0.66 -1.13
N GLY A 7 24.68 -0.09 -1.47
CA GLY A 7 24.92 -1.45 -0.99
C GLY A 7 24.08 -2.54 -1.67
N TYR A 8 23.32 -2.20 -2.73
CA TYR A 8 22.51 -3.16 -3.49
C TYR A 8 23.09 -3.28 -4.89
N GLY A 9 23.57 -4.49 -5.26
CA GLY A 9 24.24 -4.79 -6.53
C GLY A 9 23.29 -4.86 -7.74
N PRO A 10 23.86 -5.14 -8.95
CA PRO A 10 23.09 -5.23 -10.19
C PRO A 10 21.97 -6.30 -10.18
N GLU A 11 22.07 -7.31 -9.30
CA GLU A 11 21.07 -8.35 -9.12
C GLU A 11 19.70 -7.81 -8.66
N TYR A 12 19.67 -6.62 -8.05
CA TYR A 12 18.47 -5.93 -7.60
C TYR A 12 17.87 -4.97 -8.64
N TRP A 13 18.44 -4.93 -9.86
CA TRP A 13 17.98 -4.03 -10.93
C TRP A 13 17.08 -4.75 -11.91
N ASP A 14 16.16 -4.00 -12.50
CA ASP A 14 15.32 -4.43 -13.61
C ASP A 14 16.01 -4.14 -14.95
N LYS A 15 15.43 -4.64 -16.05
CA LYS A 15 15.88 -4.41 -17.44
C LYS A 15 16.08 -2.93 -17.81
N TYR A 16 15.46 -2.03 -17.08
CA TYR A 16 15.60 -0.57 -17.24
C TYR A 16 16.65 0.06 -16.31
N GLY A 17 17.48 -0.74 -15.64
CA GLY A 17 18.50 -0.26 -14.70
C GLY A 17 17.97 0.38 -13.43
N VAL A 18 16.71 0.18 -13.10
CA VAL A 18 16.06 0.67 -11.87
C VAL A 18 15.88 -0.45 -10.85
N TYR A 19 15.76 -0.10 -9.57
CA TYR A 19 15.52 -1.10 -8.53
C TYR A 19 14.22 -1.86 -8.75
N ARG A 20 14.30 -3.19 -8.65
CA ARG A 20 13.14 -4.09 -8.71
C ARG A 20 12.16 -3.78 -7.59
N THR A 21 10.89 -3.99 -7.88
CA THR A 21 9.82 -3.82 -6.90
C THR A 21 10.00 -4.78 -5.73
N PRO A 22 10.18 -4.29 -4.50
CA PRO A 22 10.28 -5.17 -3.34
C PRO A 22 8.95 -5.87 -3.08
N VAL A 23 9.00 -7.15 -2.72
CA VAL A 23 7.80 -7.92 -2.35
C VAL A 23 7.02 -7.24 -1.22
N GLY A 24 7.73 -6.66 -0.24
CA GLY A 24 7.10 -5.93 0.86
C GLY A 24 6.30 -4.70 0.42
N PHE A 25 6.66 -4.05 -0.70
CA PHE A 25 5.87 -2.96 -1.27
C PHE A 25 4.54 -3.48 -1.84
N ASN A 26 4.56 -4.59 -2.58
CA ASN A 26 3.34 -5.22 -3.10
C ASN A 26 2.43 -5.68 -1.95
N LEU A 27 3.00 -6.28 -0.90
CA LEU A 27 2.25 -6.67 0.29
C LEU A 27 1.66 -5.44 1.01
N THR A 28 2.39 -4.34 1.10
CA THR A 28 1.90 -3.07 1.65
C THR A 28 0.68 -2.58 0.87
N LEU A 29 0.74 -2.57 -0.46
CA LEU A 29 -0.39 -2.18 -1.30
C LEU A 29 -1.58 -3.12 -1.12
N LEU A 30 -1.34 -4.43 -1.07
CA LEU A 30 -2.39 -5.42 -0.86
C LEU A 30 -3.11 -5.21 0.48
N VAL A 31 -2.36 -4.97 1.56
CA VAL A 31 -2.93 -4.71 2.88
C VAL A 31 -3.73 -3.41 2.91
N LEU A 32 -3.20 -2.32 2.36
CA LEU A 32 -3.88 -1.03 2.37
C LEU A 32 -5.07 -0.95 1.41
N LEU A 33 -5.00 -1.65 0.27
CA LEU A 33 -6.08 -1.69 -0.73
C LEU A 33 -7.11 -2.79 -0.46
N ARG A 34 -7.01 -3.51 0.68
CA ARG A 34 -7.94 -4.60 1.01
C ARG A 34 -9.43 -4.24 0.91
N PRO A 35 -9.91 -3.00 1.25
CA PRO A 35 -11.32 -2.67 1.11
C PRO A 35 -11.79 -2.70 -0.34
N PHE A 36 -10.93 -2.30 -1.29
CA PHE A 36 -11.22 -2.37 -2.71
C PHE A 36 -11.28 -3.81 -3.22
N PHE A 37 -10.36 -4.68 -2.76
CA PHE A 37 -10.38 -6.10 -3.12
C PHE A 37 -11.64 -6.79 -2.59
N LEU A 38 -12.01 -6.52 -1.32
CA LEU A 38 -13.23 -7.08 -0.74
C LEU A 38 -14.48 -6.59 -1.46
N TRP A 39 -14.52 -5.31 -1.83
CA TRP A 39 -15.60 -4.75 -2.63
C TRP A 39 -15.69 -5.43 -4.01
N LEU A 40 -14.56 -5.59 -4.69
CA LEU A 40 -14.50 -6.24 -6.00
C LEU A 40 -14.97 -7.70 -5.91
N VAL A 41 -14.47 -8.45 -4.93
CA VAL A 41 -14.88 -9.85 -4.71
C VAL A 41 -16.36 -9.92 -4.40
N SER A 42 -16.88 -9.05 -3.54
CA SER A 42 -18.31 -8.97 -3.23
C SER A 42 -19.16 -8.66 -4.46
N ALA A 43 -18.71 -7.74 -5.33
CA ALA A 43 -19.40 -7.40 -6.56
C ALA A 43 -19.41 -8.54 -7.60
N LEU A 44 -18.35 -9.37 -7.61
CA LEU A 44 -18.24 -10.54 -8.51
C LEU A 44 -18.96 -11.78 -7.97
N THR A 45 -19.27 -11.82 -6.68
CA THR A 45 -19.94 -12.95 -6.04
C THR A 45 -21.45 -12.81 -6.20
N TRP A 46 -22.02 -13.50 -7.16
CA TRP A 46 -23.47 -13.50 -7.47
C TRP A 46 -24.31 -14.37 -6.51
N ARG A 47 -23.79 -14.74 -5.35
CA ARG A 47 -24.51 -15.56 -4.38
C ARG A 47 -25.11 -14.67 -3.29
N PRO A 48 -26.46 -14.54 -3.24
CA PRO A 48 -27.13 -13.73 -2.23
C PRO A 48 -26.94 -14.26 -0.80
N ASP A 49 -26.57 -15.52 -0.65
CA ASP A 49 -26.38 -16.20 0.64
C ASP A 49 -25.06 -15.85 1.34
N LEU A 50 -24.09 -15.27 0.60
CA LEU A 50 -22.78 -14.90 1.11
C LEU A 50 -22.62 -13.38 1.09
N ASP A 51 -23.14 -12.71 2.10
CA ASP A 51 -22.87 -11.28 2.30
C ASP A 51 -21.46 -11.10 2.88
N LEU A 52 -20.46 -11.16 1.97
CA LEU A 52 -19.04 -10.99 2.32
C LEU A 52 -18.78 -9.63 2.97
N MET A 53 -19.58 -8.60 2.61
CA MET A 53 -19.44 -7.29 3.22
C MET A 53 -19.77 -7.30 4.70
N SER A 54 -20.81 -8.01 5.11
CA SER A 54 -21.21 -8.10 6.53
C SER A 54 -20.22 -8.91 7.36
N LEU A 55 -19.51 -9.87 6.74
CA LEU A 55 -18.46 -10.65 7.42
C LEU A 55 -17.24 -9.79 7.79
N PHE A 56 -16.88 -8.82 6.94
CA PHE A 56 -15.68 -8.00 7.11
C PHE A 56 -15.95 -6.61 7.67
N PHE A 57 -17.14 -6.09 7.47
CA PHE A 57 -17.53 -4.76 7.95
C PHE A 57 -18.86 -4.81 8.68
N HIS A 58 -18.85 -4.50 9.98
CA HIS A 58 -20.03 -4.50 10.84
C HIS A 58 -21.10 -3.48 10.40
N SER A 59 -20.72 -2.48 9.61
CA SER A 59 -21.65 -1.51 9.04
C SER A 59 -21.14 -0.96 7.73
N LYS A 60 -22.06 -0.47 6.90
CA LYS A 60 -21.73 0.24 5.62
C LYS A 60 -20.83 1.46 5.87
N GLN A 61 -21.03 2.14 7.00
CA GLN A 61 -20.22 3.30 7.37
C GLN A 61 -18.75 2.92 7.57
N HIS A 62 -18.45 1.82 8.27
CA HIS A 62 -17.08 1.32 8.45
C HIS A 62 -16.42 0.99 7.13
N PHE A 63 -17.15 0.43 6.19
CA PHE A 63 -16.66 0.17 4.84
C PHE A 63 -16.29 1.46 4.10
N PHE A 64 -17.17 2.46 4.07
CA PHE A 64 -16.91 3.72 3.37
C PHE A 64 -15.68 4.44 3.94
N VAL A 65 -15.54 4.49 5.27
CA VAL A 65 -14.35 5.07 5.90
C VAL A 65 -13.09 4.31 5.51
N ALA A 66 -13.12 2.98 5.51
CA ALA A 66 -11.99 2.16 5.08
C ALA A 66 -11.61 2.42 3.60
N VAL A 67 -12.59 2.56 2.70
CA VAL A 67 -12.38 2.91 1.30
C VAL A 67 -11.78 4.31 1.15
N MET A 68 -12.24 5.29 1.91
CA MET A 68 -11.68 6.65 1.91
C MET A 68 -10.20 6.63 2.33
N ILE A 69 -9.85 5.91 3.39
CA ILE A 69 -8.47 5.76 3.82
C ILE A 69 -7.63 5.05 2.76
N ALA A 70 -8.15 3.95 2.19
CA ALA A 70 -7.47 3.18 1.16
C ALA A 70 -7.27 3.98 -0.14
N SER A 71 -8.10 4.99 -0.43
CA SER A 71 -7.95 5.84 -1.60
C SER A 71 -6.62 6.62 -1.62
N LEU A 72 -6.06 6.92 -0.45
CA LEU A 72 -4.72 7.51 -0.35
C LEU A 72 -3.63 6.57 -0.88
N ALA A 73 -3.80 5.26 -0.74
CA ALA A 73 -2.86 4.27 -1.26
C ALA A 73 -3.01 4.05 -2.77
N LEU A 74 -4.10 4.49 -3.39
CA LEU A 74 -4.25 4.46 -4.85
C LEU A 74 -3.27 5.42 -5.54
N ILE A 75 -2.95 6.56 -4.92
CA ILE A 75 -2.02 7.54 -5.50
C ILE A 75 -0.67 6.90 -5.83
N PRO A 76 0.07 6.31 -4.87
CA PRO A 76 1.33 5.63 -5.18
C PRO A 76 1.14 4.39 -6.06
N THR A 77 -0.01 3.72 -6.02
CA THR A 77 -0.31 2.58 -6.91
C THR A 77 -0.40 3.02 -8.37
N VAL A 78 -1.12 4.11 -8.65
CA VAL A 78 -1.24 4.69 -10.00
C VAL A 78 0.12 5.18 -10.48
N LEU A 79 0.87 5.92 -9.65
CA LEU A 79 2.21 6.38 -9.99
C LEU A 79 3.18 5.23 -10.26
N PHE A 80 3.07 4.15 -9.50
CA PHE A 80 3.83 2.93 -9.75
C PHE A 80 3.54 2.33 -11.14
N SER A 81 2.26 2.30 -11.55
CA SER A 81 1.86 1.82 -12.87
C SER A 81 2.37 2.71 -14.01
N LEU A 82 2.57 4.00 -13.73
CA LEU A 82 3.10 4.98 -14.69
C LEU A 82 4.64 5.06 -14.69
N ARG A 83 5.34 4.25 -13.89
CA ARG A 83 6.80 4.23 -13.81
C ARG A 83 7.42 3.58 -15.06
N ARG A 84 7.62 4.42 -16.09
CA ARG A 84 8.20 4.01 -17.38
C ARG A 84 9.25 5.03 -17.83
N PRO A 85 10.22 4.63 -18.69
CA PRO A 85 11.24 5.55 -19.22
C PRO A 85 10.67 6.74 -20.00
N THR A 86 9.49 6.57 -20.60
CA THR A 86 8.77 7.61 -21.36
C THR A 86 7.99 8.61 -20.50
N SER A 87 8.01 8.44 -19.19
CA SER A 87 7.19 9.25 -18.28
C SER A 87 7.84 10.59 -17.95
N SER A 88 7.02 11.62 -17.72
CA SER A 88 7.46 12.98 -17.42
C SER A 88 8.38 13.05 -16.18
N PRO A 89 9.46 13.88 -16.20
CA PRO A 89 10.36 14.06 -15.07
C PRO A 89 9.67 14.62 -13.80
N LYS A 90 8.51 15.27 -13.94
CA LYS A 90 7.69 15.72 -12.81
C LYS A 90 7.20 14.55 -11.96
N LEU A 91 6.87 13.42 -12.60
CA LEU A 91 6.43 12.19 -11.91
C LEU A 91 7.55 11.59 -11.05
N ALA A 92 8.81 11.72 -11.47
CA ALA A 92 9.97 11.29 -10.69
C ALA A 92 10.06 12.06 -9.35
N SER A 93 9.81 13.37 -9.36
CA SER A 93 9.80 14.19 -8.15
C SER A 93 8.68 13.78 -7.19
N PHE A 94 7.48 13.51 -7.72
CA PHE A 94 6.35 13.01 -6.93
C PHE A 94 6.63 11.61 -6.37
N TRP A 95 7.23 10.73 -7.17
CA TRP A 95 7.56 9.36 -6.75
C TRP A 95 8.40 9.32 -5.48
N ARG A 96 9.38 10.20 -5.36
CA ARG A 96 10.27 10.29 -4.19
C ARG A 96 9.50 10.50 -2.87
N HIS A 97 8.35 11.16 -2.93
CA HIS A 97 7.54 11.49 -1.75
C HIS A 97 6.41 10.49 -1.48
N MET A 98 6.25 9.45 -2.34
CA MET A 98 5.12 8.51 -2.24
C MET A 98 5.15 7.60 -1.00
N ARG A 99 6.27 7.57 -0.28
CA ARG A 99 6.34 6.92 1.02
C ARG A 99 5.41 7.58 2.07
N TRP A 100 5.24 8.90 2.01
CA TRP A 100 4.45 9.66 2.98
C TRP A 100 2.94 9.38 2.88
N PRO A 101 2.31 9.42 1.70
CA PRO A 101 0.91 9.02 1.55
C PRO A 101 0.62 7.60 2.04
N LEU A 102 1.54 6.65 1.78
CA LEU A 102 1.40 5.27 2.28
C LEU A 102 1.48 5.20 3.81
N LEU A 103 2.41 5.92 4.42
CA LEU A 103 2.51 6.03 5.88
C LEU A 103 1.26 6.66 6.47
N LEU A 104 0.79 7.76 5.88
CA LEU A 104 -0.44 8.43 6.32
C LEU A 104 -1.64 7.49 6.25
N ALA A 105 -1.82 6.79 5.13
CA ALA A 105 -2.88 5.81 4.96
C ALA A 105 -2.80 4.70 6.02
N ALA A 106 -1.60 4.15 6.27
CA ALA A 106 -1.40 3.10 7.27
C ALA A 106 -1.68 3.58 8.70
N CYS A 107 -1.26 4.81 9.06
CA CYS A 107 -1.53 5.40 10.36
C CYS A 107 -3.03 5.68 10.57
N LEU A 108 -3.71 6.21 9.56
CA LEU A 108 -5.16 6.44 9.61
C LEU A 108 -5.92 5.13 9.73
N ASP A 109 -5.51 4.10 9.00
CA ASP A 109 -6.11 2.77 9.06
C ASP A 109 -5.92 2.14 10.44
N LEU A 110 -4.72 2.21 11.03
CA LEU A 110 -4.47 1.72 12.38
C LEU A 110 -5.30 2.47 13.43
N THR A 111 -5.40 3.80 13.30
CA THR A 111 -6.23 4.62 14.19
C THR A 111 -7.71 4.23 14.09
N TRP A 112 -8.19 4.00 12.86
CA TRP A 112 -9.55 3.56 12.62
C TRP A 112 -9.85 2.19 13.22
N LEU A 113 -8.91 1.24 13.07
CA LEU A 113 -9.00 -0.07 13.73
C LEU A 113 -9.03 0.06 15.26
N GLY A 114 -8.20 0.93 15.82
CA GLY A 114 -8.22 1.23 17.26
C GLY A 114 -9.59 1.74 17.74
N MET A 115 -10.21 2.64 16.98
CA MET A 115 -11.56 3.13 17.29
C MET A 115 -12.60 2.01 17.22
N GLN A 116 -12.51 1.10 16.26
CA GLN A 116 -13.42 -0.06 16.18
C GLN A 116 -13.27 -0.99 17.39
N ILE A 117 -12.04 -1.23 17.86
CA ILE A 117 -11.77 -2.05 19.04
C ILE A 117 -12.42 -1.43 20.29
N VAL A 118 -12.29 -0.11 20.45
CA VAL A 118 -12.93 0.62 21.57
C VAL A 118 -14.45 0.54 21.48
N GLN A 119 -15.04 0.74 20.30
CA GLN A 119 -16.48 0.65 20.07
C GLN A 119 -17.04 -0.77 20.33
N ALA A 120 -16.25 -1.79 20.03
CA ALA A 120 -16.57 -3.18 20.32
C ALA A 120 -16.39 -3.53 21.83
N GLN A 121 -16.19 -2.55 22.71
CA GLN A 121 -15.96 -2.75 24.15
C GLN A 121 -14.83 -3.76 24.43
N TYR A 122 -13.78 -3.73 23.62
CA TYR A 122 -12.62 -4.64 23.71
C TYR A 122 -12.98 -6.12 23.56
N GLN A 123 -14.12 -6.46 22.98
CA GLN A 123 -14.42 -7.84 22.65
C GLN A 123 -13.42 -8.35 21.60
N PHE A 124 -12.81 -9.50 21.89
CA PHE A 124 -11.82 -10.09 21.01
C PHE A 124 -12.45 -10.46 19.66
N SER A 125 -11.94 -9.84 18.60
CA SER A 125 -12.26 -10.21 17.22
C SER A 125 -10.96 -10.64 16.50
N PHE A 126 -10.93 -11.89 16.10
CA PHE A 126 -9.78 -12.45 15.36
C PHE A 126 -9.47 -11.65 14.10
N TYR A 127 -10.50 -11.19 13.41
CA TYR A 127 -10.37 -10.36 12.22
C TYR A 127 -9.69 -9.00 12.49
N LEU A 128 -10.12 -8.29 13.53
CA LEU A 128 -9.51 -7.01 13.92
C LEU A 128 -8.06 -7.19 14.40
N ALA A 129 -7.78 -8.28 15.11
CA ALA A 129 -6.43 -8.59 15.57
C ALA A 129 -5.46 -8.82 14.41
N ILE A 130 -5.84 -9.64 13.42
CA ILE A 130 -5.02 -9.87 12.23
C ILE A 130 -4.78 -8.57 11.46
N GLN A 131 -5.82 -7.75 11.26
CA GLN A 131 -5.66 -6.47 10.57
C GLN A 131 -4.71 -5.54 11.31
N ALA A 132 -4.84 -5.40 12.63
CA ALA A 132 -3.97 -4.57 13.44
C ALA A 132 -2.49 -5.00 13.33
N VAL A 133 -2.23 -6.31 13.34
CA VAL A 133 -0.87 -6.86 13.14
C VAL A 133 -0.34 -6.54 11.75
N LEU A 134 -1.14 -6.76 10.70
CA LEU A 134 -0.73 -6.50 9.32
C LEU A 134 -0.45 -5.01 9.07
N VAL A 135 -1.31 -4.12 9.56
CA VAL A 135 -1.12 -2.67 9.39
C VAL A 135 0.08 -2.18 10.21
N SER A 136 0.27 -2.69 11.42
CA SER A 136 1.47 -2.39 12.23
C SER A 136 2.74 -2.84 11.53
N TRP A 137 2.74 -4.04 10.91
CA TRP A 137 3.84 -4.52 10.09
C TRP A 137 4.11 -3.59 8.90
N VAL A 138 3.07 -3.13 8.21
CA VAL A 138 3.19 -2.16 7.10
C VAL A 138 3.88 -0.88 7.57
N ILE A 139 3.48 -0.32 8.70
CA ILE A 139 4.08 0.89 9.25
C ILE A 139 5.57 0.66 9.55
N LEU A 140 5.89 -0.44 10.25
CA LEU A 140 7.29 -0.79 10.56
C LEU A 140 8.12 -0.99 9.29
N TYR A 141 7.57 -1.68 8.30
CA TYR A 141 8.22 -1.88 7.01
C TYR A 141 8.48 -0.56 6.28
N LEU A 142 7.47 0.31 6.19
CA LEU A 142 7.61 1.63 5.57
C LEU A 142 8.63 2.51 6.30
N LEU A 143 8.71 2.44 7.63
CA LEU A 143 9.65 3.24 8.42
C LEU A 143 11.10 2.70 8.35
N LYS A 144 11.27 1.39 8.41
CA LYS A 144 12.58 0.76 8.67
C LYS A 144 13.28 0.27 7.40
N SER A 145 12.58 0.08 6.29
CA SER A 145 13.16 -0.46 5.06
C SER A 145 14.07 0.54 4.36
N ARG A 146 15.38 0.26 4.37
CA ARG A 146 16.40 1.01 3.61
C ARG A 146 16.24 0.80 2.11
N TYR A 147 15.88 -0.41 1.69
CA TYR A 147 15.64 -0.72 0.28
C TYR A 147 14.52 0.14 -0.32
N LEU A 148 13.45 0.37 0.46
CA LEU A 148 12.34 1.21 0.03
C LEU A 148 12.77 2.66 -0.21
N THR A 149 13.72 3.17 0.57
CA THR A 149 14.29 4.52 0.36
C THR A 149 15.02 4.61 -0.98
N CYS A 150 15.79 3.57 -1.33
CA CYS A 150 16.46 3.49 -2.64
C CYS A 150 15.43 3.34 -3.76
N PHE A 151 14.41 2.51 -3.57
CA PHE A 151 13.36 2.26 -4.55
C PHE A 151 12.54 3.52 -4.88
N PHE A 152 12.18 4.34 -3.89
CA PHE A 152 11.50 5.62 -4.11
C PHE A 152 12.44 6.72 -4.61
N GLY A 153 13.75 6.59 -4.40
CA GLY A 153 14.75 7.50 -4.91
C GLY A 153 15.12 7.28 -6.39
N ASP A 154 14.71 6.13 -6.96
CA ASP A 154 15.11 5.70 -8.28
C ASP A 154 13.96 5.80 -9.28
N TRP A 155 14.24 6.41 -10.44
CA TRP A 155 13.29 6.58 -11.54
C TRP A 155 13.98 6.20 -12.86
N PRO A 156 13.29 5.52 -13.80
CA PRO A 156 13.88 5.19 -15.09
C PRO A 156 14.34 6.46 -15.82
N GLU A 157 15.61 6.46 -16.28
CA GLU A 157 16.10 7.55 -17.10
C GLU A 157 15.44 7.50 -18.49
N PRO A 158 15.14 8.67 -19.10
CA PRO A 158 14.63 8.70 -20.46
C PRO A 158 15.64 8.06 -21.39
N GLU A 159 15.16 7.19 -22.27
CA GLU A 159 15.97 6.56 -23.31
C GLU A 159 16.45 7.67 -24.26
N ASN A 160 17.71 8.05 -24.16
CA ASN A 160 18.34 8.98 -25.12
C ASN A 160 18.48 8.23 -26.45
N ASN A 161 17.59 8.51 -27.38
CA ASN A 161 17.77 8.19 -28.78
C ASN A 161 18.83 9.11 -29.43
#